data_f3ff3f516b1102a186d10a56e5cca0f6
#
_entry.id   f3ff3f516b1102a186d10a56e5cca0f6
#
_cell.length_a   1.000
_cell.length_b   1.000
_cell.length_c   1.000
_cell.angle_alpha   90.00
_cell.angle_beta   90.00
_cell.angle_gamma   90.00
#
_symmetry.space_group_name_H-M   'P 1'
#
loop_
_entity.id
_entity.type
_entity.pdbx_description
1 polymer ?
#
loop_
_entity_poly.entity_id
_entity_poly.type
_entity_poly.pdbx_seq_one_letter_code
_entity_poly.pdbx_strand_id
1 'polypeptide(L)'
;MRSFDEIKHLPQFPGIYGFKGPNDIKDNYSYIGLSNKLRERVSQHLLKRDSSVATGGSAISLNPDKIAECHWWIHESFSTREYLEAEELIAFERFNPTLFSRGSPSTKALDISNNEDFKKQMEKLFSNVPSGYIKFYDLSWAVNKIKQLENEILELKKVISDKEK
;
A
#
# COMPACT_ATOMS: atom_id res chain seq x y z
N MET A 1 -10.97 4.61 17.40
CA MET A 1 -10.89 3.40 16.58
C MET A 1 -11.02 3.82 15.13
N ARG A 2 -10.10 3.42 14.28
CA ARG A 2 -10.13 3.80 12.86
C ARG A 2 -11.23 3.04 12.16
N SER A 3 -12.05 3.70 11.34
CA SER A 3 -13.03 3.02 10.49
C SER A 3 -12.35 2.45 9.25
N PHE A 4 -12.68 1.23 8.91
CA PHE A 4 -12.24 0.56 7.68
C PHE A 4 -13.41 0.26 6.75
N ASP A 5 -14.50 1.00 6.85
CA ASP A 5 -15.71 0.80 6.04
C ASP A 5 -15.43 0.90 4.54
N GLU A 6 -14.40 1.68 4.17
CA GLU A 6 -13.97 1.85 2.78
C GLU A 6 -13.43 0.57 2.13
N ILE A 7 -13.06 -0.45 2.93
CA ILE A 7 -12.59 -1.75 2.41
C ILE A 7 -13.63 -2.42 1.51
N LYS A 8 -14.92 -2.18 1.73
CA LYS A 8 -16.02 -2.69 0.88
C LYS A 8 -15.89 -2.26 -0.59
N HIS A 9 -15.17 -1.17 -0.87
CA HIS A 9 -14.95 -0.67 -2.23
C HIS A 9 -13.79 -1.34 -2.96
N LEU A 10 -12.97 -2.15 -2.27
CA LEU A 10 -11.94 -2.94 -2.95
C LEU A 10 -12.59 -4.01 -3.84
N PRO A 11 -11.98 -4.27 -5.01
CA PRO A 11 -12.42 -5.34 -5.89
C PRO A 11 -12.16 -6.73 -5.28
N GLN A 12 -12.90 -7.73 -5.75
CA GLN A 12 -12.71 -9.14 -5.41
C GLN A 12 -11.86 -9.87 -6.45
N PHE A 13 -11.01 -9.14 -7.16
CA PHE A 13 -10.14 -9.68 -8.21
C PHE A 13 -8.72 -9.95 -7.71
N PRO A 14 -7.96 -10.80 -8.43
CA PRO A 14 -6.53 -10.93 -8.20
C PRO A 14 -5.81 -9.60 -8.42
N GLY A 15 -4.78 -9.35 -7.63
CA GLY A 15 -4.00 -8.13 -7.79
C GLY A 15 -2.86 -7.99 -6.79
N ILE A 16 -2.07 -6.97 -7.03
CA ILE A 16 -1.05 -6.46 -6.11
C ILE A 16 -1.66 -5.30 -5.32
N TYR A 17 -1.36 -5.21 -4.05
CA TYR A 17 -1.77 -4.09 -3.21
C TYR A 17 -0.61 -3.56 -2.38
N GLY A 18 -0.66 -2.28 -2.07
CA GLY A 18 0.33 -1.60 -1.25
C GLY A 18 -0.33 -0.77 -0.16
N PHE A 19 0.24 -0.82 1.03
CA PHE A 19 -0.16 0.03 2.15
C PHE A 19 0.81 1.18 2.33
N LYS A 20 0.25 2.35 2.60
CA LYS A 20 1.00 3.56 2.92
C LYS A 20 0.66 4.05 4.31
N GLY A 21 1.68 4.51 5.01
CA GLY A 21 1.52 5.26 6.25
C GLY A 21 1.11 6.72 6.00
N PRO A 22 0.77 7.47 7.06
CA PRO A 22 0.31 8.87 6.93
C PRO A 22 1.38 9.83 6.42
N ASN A 23 2.65 9.47 6.51
CA ASN A 23 3.79 10.29 6.10
C ASN A 23 4.52 9.73 4.85
N ASP A 24 4.01 8.67 4.25
CA ASP A 24 4.65 8.07 3.07
C ASP A 24 4.43 8.96 1.85
N ILE A 25 5.52 9.28 1.17
CA ILE A 25 5.52 10.07 -0.07
C ILE A 25 5.11 9.19 -1.26
N LYS A 26 4.96 9.81 -2.42
CA LYS A 26 4.30 9.25 -3.62
C LYS A 26 4.60 7.78 -3.93
N ASP A 27 5.83 7.35 -3.96
CA ASP A 27 6.21 5.98 -4.38
C ASP A 27 6.70 5.11 -3.22
N ASN A 28 6.55 5.57 -1.97
CA ASN A 28 6.89 4.80 -0.80
C ASN A 28 5.70 4.00 -0.30
N TYR A 29 5.91 2.72 -0.09
CA TYR A 29 4.95 1.82 0.51
C TYR A 29 5.56 1.17 1.74
N SER A 30 4.79 1.13 2.82
CA SER A 30 5.19 0.40 4.03
C SER A 30 5.14 -1.11 3.80
N TYR A 31 4.23 -1.56 2.95
CA TYR A 31 4.01 -2.97 2.65
C TYR A 31 3.49 -3.14 1.24
N ILE A 32 3.95 -4.19 0.57
CA ILE A 32 3.43 -4.68 -0.71
C ILE A 32 3.03 -6.15 -0.51
N GLY A 33 1.92 -6.55 -1.10
CA GLY A 33 1.45 -7.93 -1.07
C GLY A 33 0.61 -8.27 -2.30
N LEU A 34 0.38 -9.56 -2.47
CA LEU A 34 -0.46 -10.11 -3.53
C LEU A 34 -1.69 -10.80 -2.96
N SER A 35 -2.74 -10.89 -3.75
CA SER A 35 -3.90 -11.70 -3.42
C SER A 35 -4.70 -12.12 -4.64
N ASN A 36 -5.28 -13.32 -4.60
CA ASN A 36 -6.30 -13.75 -5.55
C ASN A 36 -7.65 -13.05 -5.31
N LYS A 37 -7.84 -12.46 -4.12
CA LYS A 37 -9.05 -11.74 -3.70
C LYS A 37 -8.66 -10.54 -2.85
N LEU A 38 -8.44 -9.41 -3.47
CA LEU A 38 -7.91 -8.21 -2.82
C LEU A 38 -8.70 -7.80 -1.58
N ARG A 39 -10.02 -7.68 -1.67
CA ARG A 39 -10.87 -7.26 -0.54
C ARG A 39 -10.72 -8.18 0.66
N GLU A 40 -10.78 -9.49 0.43
CA GLU A 40 -10.68 -10.49 1.51
C GLU A 40 -9.32 -10.38 2.21
N ARG A 41 -8.25 -10.25 1.44
CA ARG A 41 -6.89 -10.16 1.97
C ARG A 41 -6.64 -8.89 2.76
N VAL A 42 -7.03 -7.75 2.22
CA VAL A 42 -6.92 -6.45 2.91
C VAL A 42 -7.76 -6.46 4.19
N SER A 43 -8.95 -7.06 4.15
CA SER A 43 -9.79 -7.24 5.36
C SER A 43 -9.10 -8.09 6.43
N GLN A 44 -8.38 -9.15 6.04
CA GLN A 44 -7.61 -9.97 6.99
C GLN A 44 -6.54 -9.14 7.70
N HIS A 45 -5.82 -8.30 6.96
CA HIS A 45 -4.80 -7.44 7.56
C HIS A 45 -5.37 -6.37 8.48
N LEU A 46 -6.40 -5.68 8.05
CA LEU A 46 -6.84 -4.45 8.70
C LEU A 46 -7.95 -4.67 9.74
N LEU A 47 -8.89 -5.57 9.46
CA LEU A 47 -10.02 -5.84 10.35
C LEU A 47 -9.74 -7.00 11.30
N LYS A 48 -9.27 -8.13 10.77
CA LYS A 48 -8.98 -9.33 11.59
C LYS A 48 -7.63 -9.21 12.30
N ARG A 49 -6.80 -8.24 11.90
CA ARG A 49 -5.44 -8.04 12.42
C ARG A 49 -4.57 -9.30 12.35
N ASP A 50 -4.88 -10.17 11.42
CA ASP A 50 -4.20 -11.43 11.22
C ASP A 50 -3.18 -11.32 10.09
N SER A 51 -2.02 -10.79 10.45
CA SER A 51 -0.87 -10.74 9.54
C SER A 51 -0.16 -12.09 9.44
N SER A 52 -0.41 -13.01 10.39
CA SER A 52 0.26 -14.33 10.43
C SER A 52 -0.16 -15.25 9.30
N VAL A 53 -1.37 -15.10 8.79
CA VAL A 53 -1.90 -15.86 7.63
C VAL A 53 -1.12 -15.56 6.33
N ALA A 54 -0.34 -14.48 6.33
CA ALA A 54 0.39 -14.03 5.17
C ALA A 54 1.76 -14.68 4.97
N THR A 55 2.40 -15.14 6.02
CA THR A 55 3.86 -15.17 6.00
C THR A 55 4.48 -16.53 6.36
N GLY A 56 3.70 -17.56 6.56
CA GLY A 56 4.28 -18.92 6.78
C GLY A 56 5.49 -18.96 7.71
N GLY A 57 5.52 -18.15 8.77
CA GLY A 57 6.54 -18.35 9.79
C GLY A 57 7.31 -17.17 10.34
N SER A 58 7.21 -15.97 9.83
CA SER A 58 7.70 -14.79 10.56
C SER A 58 6.77 -13.60 10.35
N ALA A 59 5.90 -13.45 11.33
CA ALA A 59 4.97 -12.33 11.38
C ALA A 59 5.73 -11.00 11.45
N ILE A 60 5.85 -10.34 10.33
CA ILE A 60 6.08 -8.91 10.35
C ILE A 60 4.74 -8.32 10.76
N SER A 61 4.64 -7.84 11.99
CA SER A 61 3.41 -7.27 12.50
C SER A 61 3.10 -5.96 11.78
N LEU A 62 2.31 -6.06 10.74
CA LEU A 62 1.68 -4.89 10.15
C LEU A 62 0.76 -4.28 11.21
N ASN A 63 1.03 -3.04 11.61
CA ASN A 63 0.14 -2.33 12.52
C ASN A 63 -0.95 -1.62 11.72
N PRO A 64 -2.21 -2.10 11.74
CA PRO A 64 -3.30 -1.51 10.98
C PRO A 64 -3.54 -0.04 11.33
N ASP A 65 -3.27 0.38 12.57
CA ASP A 65 -3.50 1.74 13.03
C ASP A 65 -2.53 2.75 12.39
N LYS A 66 -1.45 2.26 11.78
CA LYS A 66 -0.50 3.08 11.04
C LYS A 66 -0.75 3.12 9.53
N ILE A 67 -1.75 2.40 9.03
CA ILE A 67 -2.08 2.41 7.60
C ILE A 67 -3.02 3.57 7.30
N ALA A 68 -2.62 4.46 6.42
CA ALA A 68 -3.41 5.60 5.97
C ALA A 68 -4.09 5.38 4.63
N GLU A 69 -3.43 4.64 3.73
CA GLU A 69 -3.94 4.39 2.38
C GLU A 69 -3.67 2.94 1.98
N CYS A 70 -4.55 2.41 1.13
CA CYS A 70 -4.35 1.17 0.39
C CYS A 70 -4.49 1.47 -1.10
N HIS A 71 -3.46 1.16 -1.87
CA HIS A 71 -3.43 1.23 -3.32
C HIS A 71 -3.47 -0.18 -3.88
N TRP A 72 -4.00 -0.36 -5.10
CA TRP A 72 -3.97 -1.67 -5.77
C TRP A 72 -3.79 -1.53 -7.26
N TRP A 73 -3.23 -2.58 -7.84
CA TRP A 73 -3.06 -2.75 -9.27
C TRP A 73 -3.73 -4.05 -9.70
N ILE A 74 -4.47 -4.00 -10.78
CA ILE A 74 -5.14 -5.13 -11.42
C ILE A 74 -4.63 -5.17 -12.86
N HIS A 75 -4.33 -6.36 -13.33
CA HIS A 75 -3.91 -6.59 -14.71
C HIS A 75 -4.44 -7.94 -15.21
N GLU A 76 -4.69 -8.06 -16.50
CA GLU A 76 -5.20 -9.29 -17.11
C GLU A 76 -4.25 -10.50 -16.99
N SER A 77 -2.94 -10.23 -16.85
CA SER A 77 -1.93 -11.28 -16.62
C SER A 77 -2.00 -11.92 -15.24
N PHE A 78 -2.76 -11.36 -14.29
CA PHE A 78 -2.91 -11.87 -12.91
C PHE A 78 -3.77 -13.15 -12.81
N SER A 79 -3.82 -13.92 -13.88
CA SER A 79 -4.68 -15.08 -13.99
C SER A 79 -4.22 -16.30 -13.19
N THR A 80 -2.93 -16.38 -12.85
CA THR A 80 -2.37 -17.50 -12.09
C THR A 80 -1.53 -17.03 -10.92
N ARG A 81 -1.32 -17.93 -9.96
CA ARG A 81 -0.51 -17.65 -8.78
C ARG A 81 0.92 -17.28 -9.12
N GLU A 82 1.52 -17.96 -10.09
CA GLU A 82 2.90 -17.75 -10.51
C GLU A 82 3.12 -16.37 -11.13
N TYR A 83 2.16 -15.88 -11.89
CA TYR A 83 2.20 -14.51 -12.41
C TYR A 83 2.07 -13.48 -11.29
N LEU A 84 1.14 -13.66 -10.34
CA LEU A 84 1.03 -12.78 -9.17
C LEU A 84 2.31 -12.74 -8.34
N GLU A 85 2.97 -13.88 -8.13
CA GLU A 85 4.25 -13.94 -7.43
C GLU A 85 5.36 -13.22 -8.19
N ALA A 86 5.41 -13.39 -9.51
CA ALA A 86 6.38 -12.69 -10.37
C ALA A 86 6.20 -11.17 -10.31
N GLU A 87 4.98 -10.71 -10.29
CA GLU A 87 4.65 -9.29 -10.20
C GLU A 87 4.93 -8.70 -8.83
N GLU A 88 4.67 -9.45 -7.76
CA GLU A 88 5.05 -9.04 -6.41
C GLU A 88 6.57 -8.84 -6.33
N LEU A 89 7.37 -9.70 -6.95
CA LEU A 89 8.82 -9.54 -7.04
C LEU A 89 9.22 -8.24 -7.74
N ILE A 90 8.62 -7.95 -8.88
CA ILE A 90 8.89 -6.71 -9.62
C ILE A 90 8.42 -5.48 -8.82
N ALA A 91 7.28 -5.57 -8.14
CA ALA A 91 6.80 -4.52 -7.26
C ALA A 91 7.76 -4.28 -6.07
N PHE A 92 8.36 -5.32 -5.50
CA PHE A 92 9.36 -5.18 -4.45
C PHE A 92 10.63 -4.49 -4.96
N GLU A 93 11.12 -4.83 -6.15
CA GLU A 93 12.24 -4.14 -6.77
C GLU A 93 11.92 -2.65 -7.01
N ARG A 94 10.72 -2.37 -7.48
CA ARG A 94 10.29 -1.02 -7.84
C ARG A 94 10.06 -0.12 -6.62
N PHE A 95 9.37 -0.62 -5.60
CA PHE A 95 8.89 0.19 -4.48
C PHE A 95 9.74 0.05 -3.23
N ASN A 96 10.57 -0.99 -3.15
CA ASN A 96 11.42 -1.29 -2.00
C ASN A 96 10.71 -1.11 -0.63
N PRO A 97 9.58 -1.81 -0.39
CA PRO A 97 8.77 -1.60 0.79
C PRO A 97 9.55 -1.92 2.07
N THR A 98 9.25 -1.21 3.15
CA THR A 98 9.88 -1.43 4.47
C THR A 98 9.55 -2.81 5.03
N LEU A 99 8.33 -3.27 4.79
CA LEU A 99 7.81 -4.57 5.22
C LEU A 99 7.41 -5.36 3.98
N PHE A 100 7.80 -6.62 3.91
CA PHE A 100 7.43 -7.51 2.82
C PHE A 100 7.13 -8.92 3.33
N SER A 101 6.26 -9.61 2.62
CA SER A 101 6.00 -11.02 2.86
C SER A 101 7.24 -11.84 2.49
N ARG A 102 7.69 -12.71 3.39
CA ARG A 102 8.80 -13.64 3.13
C ARG A 102 8.29 -14.98 2.59
N GLY A 103 7.41 -14.95 1.62
CA GLY A 103 7.12 -16.16 0.85
C GLY A 103 8.30 -16.45 -0.10
N SER A 104 8.70 -17.71 -0.21
CA SER A 104 9.62 -18.09 -1.30
C SER A 104 8.80 -18.17 -2.58
N PRO A 105 9.10 -17.37 -3.60
CA PRO A 105 8.40 -17.46 -4.87
C PRO A 105 8.69 -18.84 -5.52
N SER A 106 7.76 -19.32 -6.32
CA SER A 106 7.98 -20.54 -7.10
C SER A 106 9.07 -20.32 -8.16
N THR A 107 9.76 -21.40 -8.57
CA THR A 107 10.76 -21.32 -9.64
C THR A 107 10.15 -20.71 -10.90
N LYS A 108 8.92 -21.09 -11.24
CA LYS A 108 8.20 -20.54 -12.39
C LYS A 108 7.95 -19.04 -12.27
N ALA A 109 7.63 -18.54 -11.06
CA ALA A 109 7.48 -17.12 -10.82
C ALA A 109 8.79 -16.35 -11.01
N LEU A 110 9.93 -16.95 -10.59
CA LEU A 110 11.24 -16.37 -10.83
C LEU A 110 11.56 -16.29 -12.33
N ASP A 111 11.27 -17.35 -13.09
CA ASP A 111 11.48 -17.37 -14.54
C ASP A 111 10.63 -16.29 -15.23
N ILE A 112 9.37 -16.13 -14.83
CA ILE A 112 8.47 -15.09 -15.36
C ILE A 112 8.99 -13.69 -15.00
N SER A 113 9.42 -13.46 -13.77
CA SER A 113 9.93 -12.16 -13.34
C SER A 113 11.22 -11.74 -14.04
N ASN A 114 12.01 -12.70 -14.50
CA ASN A 114 13.23 -12.48 -15.27
C ASN A 114 12.98 -12.30 -16.79
N ASN A 115 11.74 -12.48 -17.26
CA ASN A 115 11.40 -12.21 -18.64
C ASN A 115 11.37 -10.69 -18.88
N GLU A 116 12.23 -10.20 -19.77
CA GLU A 116 12.42 -8.76 -20.02
C GLU A 116 11.15 -8.05 -20.52
N ASP A 117 10.35 -8.70 -21.35
CA ASP A 117 9.13 -8.09 -21.88
C ASP A 117 8.05 -8.01 -20.80
N PHE A 118 7.92 -9.04 -19.97
CA PHE A 118 7.03 -9.05 -18.83
C PHE A 118 7.45 -8.00 -17.79
N LYS A 119 8.73 -7.92 -17.48
CA LYS A 119 9.30 -6.93 -16.56
C LYS A 119 8.99 -5.51 -17.01
N LYS A 120 9.24 -5.16 -18.28
CA LYS A 120 8.91 -3.85 -18.85
C LYS A 120 7.41 -3.53 -18.78
N GLN A 121 6.55 -4.52 -19.01
CA GLN A 121 5.11 -4.37 -18.93
C GLN A 121 4.68 -4.04 -17.50
N MET A 122 5.24 -4.72 -16.50
CA MET A 122 4.94 -4.50 -15.09
C MET A 122 5.53 -3.19 -14.57
N GLU A 123 6.73 -2.82 -14.97
CA GLU A 123 7.32 -1.52 -14.66
C GLU A 123 6.45 -0.37 -15.18
N LYS A 124 5.89 -0.51 -16.38
CA LYS A 124 4.94 0.44 -16.94
C LYS A 124 3.64 0.49 -16.11
N LEU A 125 3.11 -0.67 -15.70
CA LEU A 125 1.92 -0.76 -14.85
C LEU A 125 2.14 -0.02 -13.53
N PHE A 126 3.24 -0.28 -12.83
CA PHE A 126 3.56 0.32 -11.55
C PHE A 126 4.01 1.79 -11.62
N SER A 127 4.42 2.27 -12.79
CA SER A 127 4.75 3.69 -13.02
C SER A 127 3.51 4.54 -13.30
N ASN A 128 2.40 3.92 -13.66
CA ASN A 128 1.12 4.57 -13.86
C ASN A 128 0.38 4.76 -12.51
N VAL A 129 -0.69 5.53 -12.57
CA VAL A 129 -1.62 5.66 -11.45
C VAL A 129 -2.14 4.26 -11.08
N PRO A 130 -2.20 3.87 -9.79
CA PRO A 130 -2.82 2.62 -9.36
C PRO A 130 -4.22 2.44 -9.96
N SER A 131 -4.64 1.17 -10.16
CA SER A 131 -6.00 0.86 -10.63
C SER A 131 -7.08 1.41 -9.70
N GLY A 132 -6.75 1.59 -8.44
CA GLY A 132 -7.56 2.28 -7.48
C GLY A 132 -6.85 2.47 -6.15
N TYR A 133 -7.44 3.28 -5.30
CA TYR A 133 -6.94 3.49 -3.95
C TYR A 133 -8.09 3.84 -3.01
N ILE A 134 -7.89 3.58 -1.71
CA ILE A 134 -8.74 4.04 -0.62
C ILE A 134 -7.89 4.70 0.46
N LYS A 135 -8.48 5.71 1.10
CA LYS A 135 -7.89 6.38 2.27
C LYS A 135 -8.69 6.01 3.52
N PHE A 136 -7.97 5.69 4.57
CA PHE A 136 -8.55 5.40 5.87
C PHE A 136 -8.44 6.63 6.76
N TYR A 137 -9.54 7.37 6.88
CA TYR A 137 -9.58 8.54 7.72
C TYR A 137 -9.84 8.15 9.17
N ASP A 138 -8.96 8.64 10.05
CA ASP A 138 -9.16 8.59 11.49
C ASP A 138 -9.51 9.99 11.98
N LEU A 139 -10.58 10.10 12.76
CA LEU A 139 -11.00 11.37 13.33
C LEU A 139 -9.88 12.01 14.18
N SER A 140 -9.11 11.21 14.91
CA SER A 140 -7.98 11.71 15.71
C SER A 140 -6.87 12.29 14.83
N TRP A 141 -6.57 11.65 13.69
CA TRP A 141 -5.65 12.18 12.70
C TRP A 141 -6.14 13.51 12.12
N ALA A 142 -7.41 13.57 11.74
CA ALA A 142 -8.01 14.78 11.19
C ALA A 142 -7.93 15.94 12.20
N VAL A 143 -8.27 15.71 13.47
CA VAL A 143 -8.16 16.70 14.54
C VAL A 143 -6.71 17.14 14.75
N ASN A 144 -5.75 16.23 14.77
CA ASN A 144 -4.34 16.57 14.92
C ASN A 144 -3.80 17.36 13.73
N LYS A 145 -4.22 17.00 12.51
CA LYS A 145 -3.84 17.74 11.29
C LYS A 145 -4.41 19.15 11.28
N ILE A 146 -5.66 19.33 11.71
CA ILE A 146 -6.28 20.66 11.87
C ILE A 146 -5.47 21.50 12.85
N LYS A 147 -5.15 20.96 14.03
CA LYS A 147 -4.34 21.68 15.04
C LYS A 147 -2.96 22.07 14.51
N GLN A 148 -2.32 21.17 13.76
CA GLN A 148 -1.03 21.49 13.13
C GLN A 148 -1.16 22.66 12.15
N LEU A 149 -2.15 22.62 11.26
CA LEU A 149 -2.40 23.68 10.29
C LEU A 149 -2.76 25.02 10.95
N GLU A 150 -3.54 24.99 12.02
CA GLU A 150 -3.85 26.19 12.82
C GLU A 150 -2.58 26.83 13.38
N ASN A 151 -1.64 26.03 13.91
CA ASN A 151 -0.37 26.54 14.42
C ASN A 151 0.51 27.11 13.29
N GLU A 152 0.60 26.45 12.14
CA GLU A 152 1.34 26.95 10.97
C GLU A 152 0.77 28.29 10.49
N ILE A 153 -0.56 28.44 10.44
CA ILE A 153 -1.23 29.69 10.07
C ILE A 153 -0.89 30.79 11.10
N LEU A 154 -0.87 30.45 12.38
CA LEU A 154 -0.55 31.43 13.44
C LEU A 154 0.88 31.94 13.31
N GLU A 155 1.83 31.05 13.01
CA GLU A 155 3.22 31.44 12.79
C GLU A 155 3.41 32.29 11.53
N LEU A 156 2.75 31.94 10.44
CA LEU A 156 2.77 32.74 9.22
C LEU A 156 2.20 34.15 9.44
N LYS A 157 1.12 34.27 10.20
CA LYS A 157 0.54 35.58 10.57
C LYS A 157 1.52 36.44 11.37
N LYS A 158 2.28 35.85 12.30
CA LYS A 158 3.33 36.59 13.04
C LYS A 158 4.41 37.10 12.09
N VAL A 159 4.91 36.26 11.19
CA VAL A 159 5.95 36.64 10.21
C VAL A 159 5.48 37.78 9.31
N ILE A 160 4.22 37.79 8.89
CA ILE A 160 3.65 38.87 8.07
C ILE A 160 3.57 40.15 8.88
N SER A 161 3.03 40.11 10.11
CA SER A 161 2.93 41.27 11.01
C SER A 161 4.28 41.91 11.34
N ASP A 162 5.35 41.09 11.43
CA ASP A 162 6.69 41.61 11.74
C ASP A 162 7.39 42.22 10.50
N LYS A 163 6.93 41.92 9.29
CA LYS A 163 7.42 42.53 8.04
C LYS A 163 6.70 43.87 7.70
N GLU A 164 5.58 44.15 8.31
CA GLU A 164 4.80 45.36 8.08
C GLU A 164 5.16 46.49 9.07
N LYS A 165 6.10 46.22 9.98
CA LYS A 165 6.68 47.23 10.91
C LYS A 165 8.04 47.68 10.41
#